data_65731a9d23b2763ea94c32be9907e4cf
#
_entry.id   65731a9d23b2763ea94c32be9907e4cf
#
_cell.length_a   1.000
_cell.length_b   1.000
_cell.length_c   1.000
_cell.angle_alpha   90.00
_cell.angle_beta   90.00
_cell.angle_gamma   90.00
#
_symmetry.space_group_name_H-M   'P 1'
#
loop_
_entity.id
_entity.type
_entity.pdbx_description
1 polymer ?
#
loop_
_entity_poly.entity_id
_entity_poly.type
_entity_poly.pdbx_seq_one_letter_code
_entity_poly.pdbx_strand_id
1 'polypeptide(L)'
;MRLKDGSLSEDKKILIDGQQRVTALTAAILQYVINKTYERVKIKIAFHPLSERFEVQNPAILKDKTWLHDIADAINGDLFEIAEKYFELNPDVDKKQVRNAFSTLVNIPKKQIGLIELAPDLDIETVTEIFIRINSKGVVLSQADFAMSKMDSAFAEMTGL
;
A
#
# COMPACT_ATOMS: atom_id res chain seq x y z
N MET A 1 14.14 9.39 -6.26
CA MET A 1 15.50 8.81 -6.06
C MET A 1 16.49 9.92 -6.35
N ARG A 2 17.29 10.36 -5.37
CA ARG A 2 18.36 11.31 -5.63
C ARG A 2 19.47 10.60 -6.39
N LEU A 3 19.99 11.24 -7.41
CA LEU A 3 21.20 10.78 -8.07
C LEU A 3 22.40 10.99 -7.13
N LYS A 4 23.55 10.35 -7.43
CA LYS A 4 24.76 10.46 -6.60
C LYS A 4 25.28 11.90 -6.43
N ASP A 5 24.88 12.81 -7.32
CA ASP A 5 25.21 14.25 -7.29
C ASP A 5 24.18 15.09 -6.49
N GLY A 6 23.21 14.46 -5.86
CA GLY A 6 22.14 15.14 -5.10
C GLY A 6 21.00 15.68 -5.94
N SER A 7 21.08 15.61 -7.26
CA SER A 7 20.01 16.06 -8.17
C SER A 7 18.86 15.05 -8.18
N LEU A 8 17.64 15.53 -8.49
CA LEU A 8 16.52 14.65 -8.82
C LEU A 8 16.69 14.20 -10.27
N SER A 9 16.45 12.91 -10.56
CA SER A 9 16.42 12.47 -11.96
C SER A 9 15.32 13.21 -12.70
N GLU A 10 15.64 13.71 -13.89
CA GLU A 10 14.67 14.33 -14.78
C GLU A 10 13.44 13.45 -14.95
N ASP A 11 12.26 14.05 -15.07
CA ASP A 11 10.94 13.41 -15.22
C ASP A 11 10.45 12.56 -14.04
N LYS A 12 11.07 12.63 -12.88
CA LYS A 12 10.55 11.95 -11.66
C LYS A 12 9.85 12.91 -10.73
N LYS A 13 8.68 12.48 -10.28
CA LYS A 13 7.87 13.18 -9.28
C LYS A 13 8.13 12.59 -7.91
N ILE A 14 8.10 13.42 -6.89
CA ILE A 14 8.21 13.00 -5.49
C ILE A 14 6.81 12.83 -4.95
N LEU A 15 6.53 11.66 -4.38
CA LEU A 15 5.30 11.42 -3.66
C LEU A 15 5.44 12.00 -2.24
N ILE A 16 4.73 13.09 -1.96
CA ILE A 16 4.78 13.79 -0.67
C ILE A 16 3.90 13.09 0.36
N ASP A 17 2.70 12.65 -0.03
CA ASP A 17 1.77 11.91 0.84
C ASP A 17 1.43 10.54 0.26
N GLY A 18 1.05 9.63 1.15
CA GLY A 18 0.60 8.29 0.77
C GLY A 18 1.71 7.30 0.45
N GLN A 19 2.99 7.62 0.70
CA GLN A 19 4.11 6.72 0.42
C GLN A 19 3.93 5.33 1.03
N GLN A 20 3.51 5.25 2.30
CA GLN A 20 3.26 3.97 2.98
C GLN A 20 2.10 3.21 2.35
N ARG A 21 1.01 3.90 1.98
CA ARG A 21 -0.16 3.30 1.32
C ARG A 21 0.19 2.74 -0.05
N VAL A 22 0.92 3.50 -0.86
CA VAL A 22 1.39 3.05 -2.19
C VAL A 22 2.35 1.88 -2.05
N THR A 23 3.29 1.94 -1.11
CA THR A 23 4.24 0.85 -0.84
C THR A 23 3.52 -0.42 -0.42
N ALA A 24 2.56 -0.32 0.52
CA ALA A 24 1.79 -1.47 1.00
C ALA A 24 0.96 -2.10 -0.12
N LEU A 25 0.27 -1.28 -0.93
CA LEU A 25 -0.52 -1.77 -2.05
C LEU A 25 0.35 -2.42 -3.13
N THR A 26 1.49 -1.80 -3.46
CA THR A 26 2.46 -2.35 -4.41
C THR A 26 3.02 -3.68 -3.90
N ALA A 27 3.37 -3.76 -2.62
CA ALA A 27 3.86 -4.98 -2.00
C ALA A 27 2.82 -6.10 -2.02
N ALA A 28 1.56 -5.79 -1.73
CA ALA A 28 0.46 -6.75 -1.74
C ALA A 28 0.18 -7.32 -3.13
N ILE A 29 0.27 -6.50 -4.18
CA ILE A 29 -0.01 -6.90 -5.57
C ILE A 29 1.21 -7.58 -6.20
N LEU A 30 2.40 -7.01 -6.04
CA LEU A 30 3.65 -7.50 -6.63
C LEU A 30 4.40 -8.50 -5.73
N GLN A 31 3.88 -8.76 -4.54
CA GLN A 31 4.42 -9.71 -3.55
C GLN A 31 5.84 -9.38 -3.05
N TYR A 32 6.35 -8.18 -3.25
CA TYR A 32 7.65 -7.81 -2.71
C TYR A 32 7.73 -6.33 -2.36
N VAL A 33 8.63 -6.02 -1.42
CA VAL A 33 9.11 -4.67 -1.12
C VAL A 33 10.62 -4.65 -1.19
N ILE A 34 11.19 -3.47 -1.37
CA ILE A 34 12.61 -3.25 -1.20
C ILE A 34 12.84 -2.85 0.27
N ASN A 35 13.60 -3.65 1.00
CA ASN A 35 13.96 -3.35 2.38
C ASN A 35 15.08 -2.29 2.47
N LYS A 36 15.46 -1.93 3.70
CA LYS A 36 16.53 -0.94 3.94
C LYS A 36 17.91 -1.37 3.41
N THR A 37 18.13 -2.66 3.20
CA THR A 37 19.35 -3.23 2.60
C THR A 37 19.29 -3.37 1.09
N TYR A 38 18.27 -2.78 0.46
CA TYR A 38 17.99 -2.86 -0.99
C TYR A 38 17.72 -4.28 -1.51
N GLU A 39 17.36 -5.20 -0.63
CA GLU A 39 16.96 -6.55 -1.01
C GLU A 39 15.45 -6.61 -1.26
N ARG A 40 15.03 -7.49 -2.16
CA ARG A 40 13.62 -7.80 -2.38
C ARG A 40 13.13 -8.74 -1.30
N VAL A 41 12.24 -8.26 -0.47
CA VAL A 41 11.55 -9.08 0.54
C VAL A 41 10.16 -9.43 0.05
N LYS A 42 9.84 -10.73 0.05
CA LYS A 42 8.52 -11.21 -0.36
C LYS A 42 7.53 -11.02 0.77
N ILE A 43 6.43 -10.34 0.49
CA ILE A 43 5.32 -10.15 1.41
C ILE A 43 4.08 -10.76 0.78
N LYS A 44 3.37 -11.59 1.55
CA LYS A 44 2.10 -12.18 1.16
C LYS A 44 1.00 -11.69 2.09
N ILE A 45 -0.07 -11.21 1.52
CA ILE A 45 -1.25 -10.76 2.24
C ILE A 45 -2.37 -11.78 2.02
N ALA A 46 -2.89 -12.31 3.11
CA ALA A 46 -4.04 -13.20 3.09
C ALA A 46 -5.35 -12.41 3.22
N PHE A 47 -6.43 -12.99 2.72
CA PHE A 47 -7.76 -12.40 2.75
C PHE A 47 -8.78 -13.42 3.24
N HIS A 48 -9.62 -13.02 4.19
CA HIS A 48 -10.72 -13.83 4.69
C HIS A 48 -12.05 -13.34 4.09
N PRO A 49 -12.64 -14.04 3.12
CA PRO A 49 -13.75 -13.50 2.31
C PRO A 49 -15.05 -13.30 3.09
N LEU A 50 -15.32 -14.06 4.15
CA LEU A 50 -16.54 -13.92 4.96
C LEU A 50 -16.51 -12.71 5.89
N SER A 51 -15.34 -12.34 6.41
CA SER A 51 -15.15 -11.18 7.29
C SER A 51 -14.50 -9.98 6.60
N GLU A 52 -14.12 -10.13 5.32
CA GLU A 52 -13.44 -9.12 4.49
C GLU A 52 -12.18 -8.54 5.15
N ARG A 53 -11.46 -9.39 5.91
CA ARG A 53 -10.24 -9.00 6.63
C ARG A 53 -8.99 -9.35 5.85
N PHE A 54 -7.99 -8.48 5.98
CA PHE A 54 -6.65 -8.68 5.44
C PHE A 54 -5.66 -8.90 6.59
N GLU A 55 -4.75 -9.84 6.41
CA GLU A 55 -3.68 -10.13 7.37
C GLU A 55 -2.40 -10.48 6.63
N VAL A 56 -1.25 -10.18 7.23
CA VAL A 56 0.02 -10.72 6.73
C VAL A 56 0.01 -12.23 6.91
N GLN A 57 0.36 -12.97 5.85
CA GLN A 57 0.41 -14.43 5.88
C GLN A 57 1.33 -14.91 7.01
N ASN A 58 0.85 -15.85 7.79
CA ASN A 58 1.57 -16.46 8.89
C ASN A 58 1.23 -17.97 8.99
N PRO A 59 1.97 -18.77 9.79
CA PRO A 59 1.76 -20.21 9.89
C PRO A 59 0.36 -20.65 10.36
N ALA A 60 -0.37 -19.82 11.11
CA ALA A 60 -1.73 -20.12 11.52
C ALA A 60 -2.70 -19.97 10.35
N ILE A 61 -2.59 -18.87 9.60
CA ILE A 61 -3.38 -18.60 8.40
C ILE A 61 -3.15 -19.67 7.33
N LEU A 62 -1.92 -20.14 7.14
CA LEU A 62 -1.61 -21.20 6.17
C LEU A 62 -2.30 -22.55 6.47
N LYS A 63 -2.67 -22.79 7.72
CA LYS A 63 -3.41 -24.01 8.15
C LYS A 63 -4.92 -23.83 8.08
N ASP A 64 -5.39 -22.59 8.01
CA ASP A 64 -6.80 -22.25 8.02
C ASP A 64 -7.32 -22.12 6.58
N LYS A 65 -8.15 -23.07 6.17
CA LYS A 65 -8.73 -23.14 4.83
C LYS A 65 -9.74 -22.02 4.53
N THR A 66 -10.20 -21.30 5.55
CA THR A 66 -11.15 -20.19 5.39
C THR A 66 -10.47 -18.91 4.86
N TRP A 67 -9.14 -18.90 4.78
CA TRP A 67 -8.36 -17.80 4.23
C TRP A 67 -7.93 -18.09 2.78
N LEU A 68 -8.09 -17.10 1.92
CA LEU A 68 -7.28 -17.01 0.70
C LEU A 68 -5.86 -16.61 1.14
N HIS A 69 -4.89 -17.47 0.90
CA HIS A 69 -3.55 -17.31 1.47
C HIS A 69 -2.73 -16.17 0.86
N ASP A 70 -3.06 -15.75 -0.37
CA ASP A 70 -2.36 -14.67 -1.05
C ASP A 70 -3.32 -13.93 -2.00
N ILE A 71 -3.56 -12.64 -1.75
CA ILE A 71 -4.42 -11.83 -2.62
C ILE A 71 -3.85 -11.63 -4.01
N ALA A 72 -2.53 -11.67 -4.17
CA ALA A 72 -1.89 -11.50 -5.46
C ALA A 72 -2.24 -12.64 -6.42
N ASP A 73 -2.45 -13.85 -5.91
CA ASP A 73 -2.90 -14.99 -6.72
C ASP A 73 -4.29 -14.72 -7.31
N ALA A 74 -5.22 -14.12 -6.54
CA ALA A 74 -6.54 -13.77 -7.03
C ALA A 74 -6.54 -12.56 -7.98
N ILE A 75 -5.70 -11.57 -7.70
CA ILE A 75 -5.63 -10.34 -8.52
C ILE A 75 -4.99 -10.62 -9.89
N ASN A 76 -4.00 -11.51 -9.94
CA ASN A 76 -3.20 -11.79 -11.13
C ASN A 76 -3.56 -13.11 -11.83
N GLY A 77 -4.40 -13.95 -11.20
CA GLY A 77 -4.78 -15.27 -11.68
C GLY A 77 -6.22 -15.36 -12.19
N ASP A 78 -6.69 -16.60 -12.36
CA ASP A 78 -8.07 -16.89 -12.71
C ASP A 78 -8.93 -16.94 -11.44
N LEU A 79 -9.79 -15.94 -11.28
CA LEU A 79 -10.68 -15.84 -10.13
C LEU A 79 -11.66 -17.01 -10.05
N PHE A 80 -12.10 -17.56 -11.17
CA PHE A 80 -13.03 -18.68 -11.19
C PHE A 80 -12.36 -19.93 -10.61
N GLU A 81 -11.18 -20.26 -11.06
CA GLU A 81 -10.40 -21.41 -10.55
C GLU A 81 -10.14 -21.28 -9.04
N ILE A 82 -9.76 -20.08 -8.59
CA ILE A 82 -9.50 -19.81 -7.18
C ILE A 82 -10.77 -19.95 -6.34
N ALA A 83 -11.89 -19.45 -6.84
CA ALA A 83 -13.17 -19.57 -6.16
C ALA A 83 -13.65 -21.03 -6.05
N GLU A 84 -13.55 -21.81 -7.11
CA GLU A 84 -13.93 -23.24 -7.07
C GLU A 84 -13.04 -24.02 -6.10
N LYS A 85 -11.74 -23.81 -6.13
CA LYS A 85 -10.82 -24.42 -5.16
C LYS A 85 -11.13 -24.03 -3.70
N TYR A 86 -11.52 -22.76 -3.48
CA TYR A 86 -11.94 -22.30 -2.16
C TYR A 86 -13.22 -23.02 -1.70
N PHE A 87 -14.21 -23.20 -2.60
CA PHE A 87 -15.47 -23.91 -2.28
C PHE A 87 -15.27 -25.40 -2.03
N GLU A 88 -14.35 -26.05 -2.74
CA GLU A 88 -13.98 -27.45 -2.46
C GLU A 88 -13.45 -27.60 -1.03
N LEU A 89 -12.65 -26.64 -0.56
CA LEU A 89 -12.08 -26.65 0.80
C LEU A 89 -13.07 -26.21 1.87
N ASN A 90 -14.13 -25.47 1.49
CA ASN A 90 -15.12 -24.86 2.38
C ASN A 90 -16.56 -25.08 1.84
N PRO A 91 -17.09 -26.31 1.86
CA PRO A 91 -18.38 -26.64 1.20
C PRO A 91 -19.58 -25.94 1.83
N ASP A 92 -19.52 -25.60 3.11
CA ASP A 92 -20.63 -25.05 3.90
C ASP A 92 -20.73 -23.52 3.87
N VAL A 93 -19.86 -22.81 3.12
CA VAL A 93 -19.88 -21.35 3.07
C VAL A 93 -20.98 -20.81 2.15
N ASP A 94 -21.43 -19.60 2.43
CA ASP A 94 -22.29 -18.86 1.48
C ASP A 94 -21.47 -18.49 0.24
N LYS A 95 -21.64 -19.28 -0.82
CA LYS A 95 -20.92 -19.10 -2.10
C LYS A 95 -21.19 -17.73 -2.73
N LYS A 96 -22.37 -17.16 -2.53
CA LYS A 96 -22.71 -15.84 -3.06
C LYS A 96 -21.92 -14.75 -2.36
N GLN A 97 -21.85 -14.80 -1.03
CA GLN A 97 -21.08 -13.85 -0.24
C GLN A 97 -19.60 -13.92 -0.61
N VAL A 98 -19.02 -15.12 -0.67
CA VAL A 98 -17.63 -15.33 -1.03
C VAL A 98 -17.31 -14.82 -2.45
N ARG A 99 -18.17 -15.11 -3.45
CA ARG A 99 -17.98 -14.60 -4.82
C ARG A 99 -18.03 -13.08 -4.88
N ASN A 100 -18.91 -12.44 -4.12
CA ASN A 100 -18.96 -10.98 -4.03
C ASN A 100 -17.70 -10.40 -3.41
N ALA A 101 -17.21 -10.99 -2.31
CA ALA A 101 -15.98 -10.58 -1.65
C ALA A 101 -14.76 -10.71 -2.60
N PHE A 102 -14.63 -11.82 -3.31
CA PHE A 102 -13.58 -12.03 -4.31
C PHE A 102 -13.69 -11.06 -5.48
N SER A 103 -14.90 -10.82 -5.98
CA SER A 103 -15.11 -9.81 -7.04
C SER A 103 -14.70 -8.41 -6.57
N THR A 104 -15.01 -8.05 -5.34
CA THR A 104 -14.57 -6.78 -4.73
C THR A 104 -13.06 -6.72 -4.63
N LEU A 105 -12.41 -7.78 -4.16
CA LEU A 105 -10.97 -7.90 -4.02
C LEU A 105 -10.24 -7.65 -5.35
N VAL A 106 -10.60 -8.38 -6.41
CA VAL A 106 -9.92 -8.26 -7.72
C VAL A 106 -10.21 -6.94 -8.44
N ASN A 107 -11.20 -6.19 -8.01
CA ASN A 107 -11.50 -4.86 -8.51
C ASN A 107 -10.79 -3.74 -7.74
N ILE A 108 -10.09 -4.02 -6.64
CA ILE A 108 -9.31 -3.02 -5.90
C ILE A 108 -8.30 -2.30 -6.81
N PRO A 109 -7.46 -2.99 -7.61
CA PRO A 109 -6.51 -2.31 -8.49
C PRO A 109 -7.13 -1.45 -9.59
N LYS A 110 -8.42 -1.67 -9.90
CA LYS A 110 -9.16 -0.91 -10.92
C LYS A 110 -9.83 0.34 -10.36
N LYS A 111 -9.76 0.56 -9.04
CA LYS A 111 -10.33 1.74 -8.40
C LYS A 111 -9.53 2.98 -8.77
N GLN A 112 -10.24 4.05 -9.09
CA GLN A 112 -9.63 5.34 -9.36
C GLN A 112 -9.15 5.98 -8.07
N ILE A 113 -7.96 6.56 -8.12
CA ILE A 113 -7.39 7.39 -7.06
C ILE A 113 -7.20 8.81 -7.58
N GLY A 114 -7.48 9.81 -6.73
CA GLY A 114 -7.15 11.19 -7.02
C GLY A 114 -5.65 11.43 -6.82
N LEU A 115 -5.04 12.12 -7.76
CA LEU A 115 -3.67 12.60 -7.67
C LEU A 115 -3.70 14.15 -7.74
N ILE A 116 -3.08 14.80 -6.76
CA ILE A 116 -2.86 16.25 -6.78
C ILE A 116 -1.39 16.45 -7.13
N GLU A 117 -1.14 17.04 -8.27
CA GLU A 117 0.21 17.40 -8.70
C GLU A 117 0.46 18.88 -8.37
N LEU A 118 1.54 19.13 -7.64
CA LEU A 118 1.98 20.47 -7.29
C LEU A 118 2.97 20.99 -8.36
N ALA A 119 2.91 22.28 -8.63
CA ALA A 119 3.83 22.92 -9.53
C ALA A 119 5.28 22.85 -8.97
N PRO A 120 6.29 22.64 -9.82
CA PRO A 120 7.67 22.39 -9.36
C PRO A 120 8.36 23.64 -8.79
N ASP A 121 7.82 24.82 -9.05
CA ASP A 121 8.33 26.15 -8.65
C ASP A 121 7.75 26.64 -7.31
N LEU A 122 6.88 25.83 -6.65
CA LEU A 122 6.35 26.18 -5.34
C LEU A 122 7.45 26.13 -4.28
N ASP A 123 7.46 27.14 -3.42
CA ASP A 123 8.31 27.13 -2.22
C ASP A 123 7.82 26.11 -1.18
N ILE A 124 8.72 25.76 -0.28
CA ILE A 124 8.45 24.72 0.73
C ILE A 124 7.33 25.11 1.70
N GLU A 125 7.13 26.41 1.93
CA GLU A 125 6.08 26.89 2.84
C GLU A 125 4.71 26.68 2.23
N THR A 126 4.55 27.04 0.96
CA THR A 126 3.33 26.81 0.18
C THR A 126 3.00 25.32 0.06
N VAL A 127 3.98 24.48 -0.24
CA VAL A 127 3.82 23.02 -0.28
C VAL A 127 3.35 22.49 1.07
N THR A 128 3.92 23.00 2.15
CA THR A 128 3.54 22.67 3.53
C THR A 128 2.11 23.03 3.85
N GLU A 129 1.68 24.24 3.50
CA GLU A 129 0.30 24.67 3.72
C GLU A 129 -0.70 23.81 2.96
N ILE A 130 -0.41 23.50 1.71
CA ILE A 130 -1.24 22.60 0.89
C ILE A 130 -1.35 21.23 1.55
N PHE A 131 -0.23 20.67 2.00
CA PHE A 131 -0.18 19.37 2.67
C PHE A 131 -1.04 19.36 3.95
N ILE A 132 -0.89 20.39 4.82
CA ILE A 132 -1.68 20.54 6.04
C ILE A 132 -3.18 20.67 5.70
N ARG A 133 -3.52 21.47 4.69
CA ARG A 133 -4.92 21.71 4.30
C ARG A 133 -5.59 20.44 3.76
N ILE A 134 -4.87 19.63 2.98
CA ILE A 134 -5.38 18.36 2.45
C ILE A 134 -5.58 17.35 3.59
N ASN A 135 -4.66 17.28 4.53
CA ASN A 135 -4.70 16.33 5.64
C ASN A 135 -5.62 16.80 6.80
N SER A 136 -5.93 18.09 6.90
CA SER A 136 -6.77 18.63 7.99
C SER A 136 -8.23 18.15 7.98
N LYS A 137 -8.69 17.57 6.89
CA LYS A 137 -10.00 16.89 6.82
C LYS A 137 -9.95 15.42 7.26
N GLY A 138 -8.76 14.89 7.56
CA GLY A 138 -8.52 13.58 8.17
C GLY A 138 -8.14 13.73 9.64
N VAL A 139 -7.27 12.87 10.14
CA VAL A 139 -6.66 13.03 11.48
C VAL A 139 -5.71 14.23 11.41
N VAL A 140 -5.98 15.26 12.23
CA VAL A 140 -5.15 16.46 12.29
C VAL A 140 -3.76 16.06 12.73
N LEU A 141 -2.78 16.11 11.82
CA LEU A 141 -1.38 16.13 12.21
C LEU A 141 -1.15 17.38 13.08
N SER A 142 -0.69 17.19 14.28
CA SER A 142 -0.35 18.33 15.14
C SER A 142 0.84 19.09 14.53
N GLN A 143 0.91 20.41 14.80
CA GLN A 143 2.08 21.21 14.40
C GLN A 143 3.41 20.60 14.92
N ALA A 144 3.34 19.85 16.03
CA ALA A 144 4.47 19.14 16.62
C ALA A 144 4.94 17.97 15.72
N ASP A 145 4.03 17.17 15.18
CA ASP A 145 4.37 16.05 14.27
C ASP A 145 5.01 16.56 12.97
N PHE A 146 4.57 17.74 12.52
CA PHE A 146 5.15 18.39 11.35
C PHE A 146 6.54 18.98 11.64
N ALA A 147 6.75 19.59 12.81
CA ALA A 147 8.06 20.09 13.23
C ALA A 147 9.07 18.94 13.40
N MET A 148 8.63 17.79 13.91
CA MET A 148 9.45 16.57 14.02
C MET A 148 9.85 16.04 12.63
N SER A 149 8.91 16.00 11.67
CA SER A 149 9.21 15.60 10.30
C SER A 149 10.22 16.53 9.60
N LYS A 150 10.17 17.84 9.88
CA LYS A 150 11.19 18.79 9.39
C LYS A 150 12.55 18.57 10.04
N MET A 151 12.60 18.25 11.33
CA MET A 151 13.85 17.98 12.03
C MET A 151 14.50 16.69 11.54
N ASP A 152 13.73 15.63 11.28
CA ASP A 152 14.24 14.37 10.73
C ASP A 152 14.84 14.55 9.33
N SER A 153 14.23 15.39 8.47
CA SER A 153 14.78 15.69 7.15
C SER A 153 16.04 16.55 7.21
N ALA A 154 16.08 17.53 8.11
CA ALA A 154 17.26 18.38 8.33
C ALA A 154 18.42 17.61 8.98
N PHE A 155 18.11 16.66 9.87
CA PHE A 155 19.12 15.80 10.51
C PHE A 155 19.72 14.80 9.51
N ALA A 156 18.89 14.26 8.59
CA ALA A 156 19.36 13.39 7.50
C ALA A 156 20.25 14.15 6.51
N GLU A 157 20.01 15.45 6.27
CA GLU A 157 20.87 16.31 5.45
C GLU A 157 22.20 16.66 6.14
N MET A 158 22.21 16.83 7.47
CA MET A 158 23.43 17.15 8.25
C MET A 158 24.32 15.93 8.51
N THR A 159 23.75 14.74 8.60
CA THR A 159 24.51 13.52 8.96
C THR A 159 24.94 12.69 7.77
N GLY A 160 24.49 13.03 6.54
CA GLY A 160 24.92 12.34 5.32
C GLY A 160 24.49 10.86 5.25
N LEU A 161 23.46 10.46 6.03
CA LEU A 161 22.91 9.11 6.09
C LEU A 161 21.67 8.96 5.20
#